data_194947f49f6ef6c9978c48958d179b3a
#
_entry.id   194947f49f6ef6c9978c48958d179b3a
#
_cell.length_a   1.000
_cell.length_b   1.000
_cell.length_c   1.000
_cell.angle_alpha   90.00
_cell.angle_beta   90.00
_cell.angle_gamma   90.00
#
_symmetry.space_group_name_H-M   'P 1'
#
loop_
_entity.id
_entity.type
_entity.pdbx_description
1 polymer ?
#
loop_
_entity_poly.entity_id
_entity_poly.type
_entity_poly.pdbx_seq_one_letter_code
_entity_poly.pdbx_strand_id
1 'polypeptide(L)'
;KVTRNNVFYTRARPRDCPNVTSTAPRFTTLQKSSVEVLPPCQRDEYVALSAMTPEERALCVSGLKLDRDDEGRQEFFDAIGSRIGDMGRDPNLASAALVDNMRRFAAEGLRYMEVFVIGPKFIDIYGQPVAVERGVQILRERLMTPDAQATGMTVRFLATVVRHHPDAESQIERAYEL
;
A
#
# COMPACT_ATOMS: atom_id res chain seq x y z
N LYS A 1 -5.44 14.53 -5.22
CA LYS A 1 -5.57 14.33 -3.76
C LYS A 1 -6.36 13.05 -3.56
N VAL A 2 -5.71 12.01 -3.05
CA VAL A 2 -6.44 10.86 -2.51
C VAL A 2 -7.21 11.38 -1.31
N THR A 3 -8.50 11.53 -1.47
CA THR A 3 -9.35 11.96 -0.37
C THR A 3 -9.67 10.74 0.49
N ARG A 4 -9.79 10.93 1.80
CA ARG A 4 -10.23 9.88 2.73
C ARG A 4 -11.57 9.23 2.34
N ASN A 5 -12.29 9.83 1.40
CA ASN A 5 -13.55 9.33 0.86
C ASN A 5 -13.35 8.28 -0.26
N ASN A 6 -12.14 8.16 -0.82
CA ASN A 6 -11.83 7.18 -1.87
C ASN A 6 -11.13 5.93 -1.32
N VAL A 7 -10.94 5.87 -0.01
CA VAL A 7 -10.38 4.73 0.71
C VAL A 7 -11.41 4.20 1.69
N PHE A 8 -11.57 2.91 1.70
CA PHE A 8 -12.52 2.18 2.53
C PHE A 8 -11.78 1.20 3.41
N TYR A 9 -12.37 0.84 4.55
CA TYR A 9 -11.83 -0.15 5.47
C TYR A 9 -12.94 -1.05 6.02
N THR A 10 -12.58 -2.22 6.50
CA THR A 10 -13.50 -3.13 7.19
C THR A 10 -13.45 -2.92 8.69
N ARG A 11 -14.61 -2.82 9.35
CA ARG A 11 -14.71 -2.78 10.83
C ARG A 11 -14.56 -4.15 11.46
N ALA A 12 -14.90 -5.20 10.72
CA ALA A 12 -14.76 -6.58 11.12
C ALA A 12 -14.16 -7.39 9.97
N ARG A 13 -13.81 -8.66 10.19
CA ARG A 13 -13.50 -9.56 9.09
C ARG A 13 -14.73 -9.67 8.18
N PRO A 14 -14.58 -9.44 6.85
CA PRO A 14 -15.71 -9.56 5.93
C PRO A 14 -16.29 -10.97 5.96
N ARG A 15 -17.60 -11.05 5.79
CA ARG A 15 -18.33 -12.32 5.75
C ARG A 15 -17.96 -13.13 4.52
N ASP A 16 -18.06 -14.43 4.67
CA ASP A 16 -18.07 -15.31 3.51
C ASP A 16 -19.40 -15.13 2.75
N CYS A 17 -19.31 -15.09 1.43
CA CYS A 17 -20.46 -15.07 0.53
C CYS A 17 -20.70 -16.47 -0.03
N PRO A 18 -21.90 -16.76 -0.58
CA PRO A 18 -22.07 -17.95 -1.39
C PRO A 18 -21.00 -18.03 -2.48
N ASN A 19 -20.20 -19.10 -2.47
CA ASN A 19 -19.10 -19.37 -3.41
C ASN A 19 -17.88 -18.41 -3.35
N VAL A 20 -17.79 -17.53 -2.35
CA VAL A 20 -16.64 -16.63 -2.16
C VAL A 20 -16.26 -16.55 -0.69
N THR A 21 -15.14 -17.12 -0.33
CA THR A 21 -14.60 -17.01 1.03
C THR A 21 -13.74 -15.75 1.15
N SER A 22 -13.97 -14.97 2.20
CA SER A 22 -13.13 -13.81 2.50
C SER A 22 -11.86 -14.23 3.23
N THR A 23 -10.71 -13.83 2.69
CA THR A 23 -9.41 -13.97 3.37
C THR A 23 -8.94 -12.66 4.01
N ALA A 24 -9.67 -11.58 3.79
CA ALA A 24 -9.30 -10.26 4.31
C ALA A 24 -9.43 -10.20 5.84
N PRO A 25 -8.40 -9.77 6.56
CA PRO A 25 -8.49 -9.55 8.00
C PRO A 25 -9.30 -8.29 8.34
N ARG A 26 -9.61 -8.11 9.62
CA ARG A 26 -10.17 -6.86 10.12
C ARG A 26 -9.25 -5.69 9.79
N PHE A 27 -9.79 -4.53 9.50
CA PHE A 27 -9.10 -3.31 9.09
C PHE A 27 -8.36 -3.40 7.75
N THR A 28 -8.73 -4.33 6.89
CA THR A 28 -8.25 -4.30 5.49
C THR A 28 -8.72 -3.02 4.82
N THR A 29 -7.80 -2.32 4.19
CA THR A 29 -8.07 -1.10 3.43
C THR A 29 -8.09 -1.38 1.93
N LEU A 30 -9.07 -0.83 1.23
CA LEU A 30 -9.19 -0.92 -0.21
C LEU A 30 -9.53 0.45 -0.81
N GLN A 31 -9.13 0.66 -2.05
CA GLN A 31 -9.61 1.80 -2.83
C GLN A 31 -11.09 1.60 -3.17
N LYS A 32 -11.80 2.71 -3.37
CA LYS A 32 -13.24 2.71 -3.71
C LYS A 32 -13.56 1.82 -4.90
N SER A 33 -12.77 1.91 -5.96
CA SER A 33 -12.93 1.11 -7.18
C SER A 33 -12.82 -0.39 -6.93
N SER A 34 -11.94 -0.81 -6.02
CA SER A 34 -11.79 -2.22 -5.64
C SER A 34 -12.98 -2.70 -4.79
N VAL A 35 -13.52 -1.83 -3.93
CA VAL A 35 -14.74 -2.14 -3.17
C VAL A 35 -15.95 -2.30 -4.08
N GLU A 36 -16.09 -1.47 -5.10
CA GLU A 36 -17.23 -1.47 -6.02
C GLU A 36 -17.37 -2.77 -6.83
N VAL A 37 -16.26 -3.50 -7.04
CA VAL A 37 -16.26 -4.79 -7.76
C VAL A 37 -16.40 -6.01 -6.85
N LEU A 38 -16.41 -5.81 -5.53
CA LEU A 38 -16.66 -6.89 -4.58
C LEU A 38 -18.11 -7.41 -4.69
N PRO A 39 -18.34 -8.69 -4.31
CA PRO A 39 -19.71 -9.19 -4.11
C PRO A 39 -20.49 -8.30 -3.14
N PRO A 40 -21.79 -8.05 -3.38
CA PRO A 40 -22.59 -7.17 -2.53
C PRO A 40 -22.49 -7.48 -1.03
N CYS A 41 -22.53 -8.78 -0.65
CA CYS A 41 -22.45 -9.25 0.73
C CYS A 41 -21.11 -8.91 1.42
N GLN A 42 -20.02 -8.68 0.66
CA GLN A 42 -18.75 -8.21 1.20
C GLN A 42 -18.61 -6.69 1.11
N ARG A 43 -19.14 -6.09 0.04
CA ARG A 43 -19.09 -4.65 -0.19
C ARG A 43 -19.67 -3.86 0.98
N ASP A 44 -20.79 -4.31 1.51
CA ASP A 44 -21.51 -3.64 2.60
C ASP A 44 -20.73 -3.63 3.93
N GLU A 45 -19.68 -4.44 4.06
CA GLU A 45 -18.79 -4.44 5.23
C GLU A 45 -17.71 -3.34 5.16
N TYR A 46 -17.54 -2.70 4.00
CA TYR A 46 -16.58 -1.64 3.80
C TYR A 46 -17.20 -0.27 4.01
N VAL A 47 -16.56 0.55 4.81
CA VAL A 47 -16.96 1.95 5.08
C VAL A 47 -15.85 2.91 4.74
N ALA A 48 -16.20 4.13 4.38
CA ALA A 48 -15.20 5.14 4.02
C ALA A 48 -14.26 5.42 5.20
N LEU A 49 -12.97 5.56 4.92
CA LEU A 49 -11.94 5.86 5.92
C LEU A 49 -12.23 7.17 6.69
N SER A 50 -12.97 8.10 6.07
CA SER A 50 -13.42 9.33 6.70
C SER A 50 -14.41 9.11 7.85
N ALA A 51 -15.08 7.95 7.88
CA ALA A 51 -16.04 7.57 8.93
C ALA A 51 -15.37 6.85 10.12
N MET A 52 -14.05 6.65 10.08
CA MET A 52 -13.30 5.98 11.14
C MET A 52 -13.24 6.84 12.40
N THR A 53 -13.64 6.27 13.53
CA THR A 53 -13.52 6.94 14.83
C THR A 53 -12.05 7.00 15.30
N PRO A 54 -11.72 7.85 16.28
CA PRO A 54 -10.37 7.87 16.87
C PRO A 54 -9.95 6.51 17.44
N GLU A 55 -10.87 5.79 18.07
CA GLU A 55 -10.63 4.46 18.66
C GLU A 55 -10.38 3.41 17.56
N GLU A 56 -11.20 3.41 16.51
CA GLU A 56 -11.00 2.54 15.34
C GLU A 56 -9.66 2.82 14.66
N ARG A 57 -9.27 4.11 14.59
CA ARG A 57 -7.97 4.50 14.04
C ARG A 57 -6.81 3.95 14.88
N ALA A 58 -6.89 4.05 16.20
CA ALA A 58 -5.85 3.52 17.09
C ALA A 58 -5.69 2.01 16.90
N LEU A 59 -6.82 1.26 16.83
CA LEU A 59 -6.81 -0.18 16.59
C LEU A 59 -6.30 -0.54 15.18
N CYS A 60 -6.66 0.24 14.17
CA CYS A 60 -6.16 0.04 12.81
C CYS A 60 -4.64 0.26 12.74
N VAL A 61 -4.12 1.29 13.39
CA VAL A 61 -2.67 1.58 13.45
C VAL A 61 -1.93 0.50 14.24
N SER A 62 -2.48 0.01 15.36
CA SER A 62 -1.91 -1.12 16.10
C SER A 62 -1.86 -2.37 15.22
N GLY A 63 -2.94 -2.66 14.49
CA GLY A 63 -2.98 -3.79 13.55
C GLY A 63 -2.01 -3.71 12.35
N LEU A 64 -1.31 -2.58 12.16
CA LEU A 64 -0.26 -2.40 11.16
C LEU A 64 1.15 -2.39 11.77
N LYS A 65 1.28 -2.79 13.02
CA LYS A 65 2.54 -2.86 13.76
C LYS A 65 2.70 -4.25 14.36
N LEU A 66 3.92 -4.60 14.64
CA LEU A 66 4.27 -5.72 15.54
C LEU A 66 4.47 -5.10 16.93
N ASP A 67 3.38 -4.94 17.67
CA ASP A 67 3.38 -4.25 18.97
C ASP A 67 2.97 -5.15 20.15
N ARG A 68 2.85 -6.47 19.92
CA ARG A 68 2.57 -7.48 20.93
C ARG A 68 3.64 -8.57 20.94
N ASP A 69 3.90 -9.15 22.10
CA ASP A 69 4.96 -10.14 22.31
C ASP A 69 4.75 -11.45 21.53
N ASP A 70 3.50 -11.77 21.18
CA ASP A 70 3.11 -12.96 20.42
C ASP A 70 3.12 -12.74 18.90
N GLU A 71 3.36 -11.53 18.44
CA GLU A 71 3.44 -11.18 17.03
C GLU A 71 4.84 -11.35 16.47
N GLY A 72 4.94 -11.82 15.25
CA GLY A 72 6.21 -12.05 14.62
C GLY A 72 6.14 -12.05 13.09
N ARG A 73 7.07 -12.76 12.48
CA ARG A 73 7.20 -12.83 11.02
C ARG A 73 5.89 -13.24 10.33
N GLN A 74 5.15 -14.18 10.91
CA GLN A 74 3.90 -14.66 10.34
C GLN A 74 2.86 -13.53 10.30
N GLU A 75 2.68 -12.80 11.42
CA GLU A 75 1.76 -11.66 11.49
C GLU A 75 2.15 -10.57 10.48
N PHE A 76 3.46 -10.31 10.32
CA PHE A 76 3.94 -9.33 9.34
C PHE A 76 3.52 -9.67 7.91
N PHE A 77 3.72 -10.91 7.48
CA PHE A 77 3.42 -11.30 6.10
C PHE A 77 1.93 -11.55 5.86
N ASP A 78 1.24 -12.20 6.77
CA ASP A 78 -0.13 -12.67 6.55
C ASP A 78 -1.18 -11.60 6.91
N ALA A 79 -0.94 -10.82 7.95
CA ALA A 79 -1.93 -9.87 8.44
C ALA A 79 -1.61 -8.43 8.06
N ILE A 80 -0.41 -7.93 8.32
CA ILE A 80 -0.07 -6.51 8.06
C ILE A 80 -0.13 -6.22 6.56
N GLY A 81 0.49 -7.07 5.73
CA GLY A 81 0.46 -6.92 4.27
C GLY A 81 -0.97 -6.94 3.72
N SER A 82 -1.80 -7.87 4.21
CA SER A 82 -3.19 -8.00 3.80
C SER A 82 -4.07 -6.82 4.23
N ARG A 83 -3.77 -6.17 5.38
CA ARG A 83 -4.51 -4.98 5.83
C ARG A 83 -4.24 -3.75 4.98
N ILE A 84 -3.04 -3.62 4.40
CA ILE A 84 -2.71 -2.54 3.47
C ILE A 84 -3.50 -2.68 2.16
N GLY A 85 -3.87 -3.91 1.81
CA GLY A 85 -4.68 -4.20 0.62
C GLY A 85 -4.05 -3.67 -0.67
N ASP A 86 -4.85 -2.97 -1.46
CA ASP A 86 -4.41 -2.40 -2.75
C ASP A 86 -3.85 -0.97 -2.67
N MET A 87 -3.77 -0.40 -1.46
CA MET A 87 -3.31 0.98 -1.24
C MET A 87 -1.89 1.21 -1.75
N GLY A 88 -1.00 0.23 -1.58
CA GLY A 88 0.39 0.31 -2.07
C GLY A 88 0.52 0.28 -3.60
N ARG A 89 -0.55 -0.01 -4.32
CA ARG A 89 -0.58 -0.04 -5.78
C ARG A 89 -0.87 1.32 -6.41
N ASP A 90 -1.39 2.29 -5.66
CA ASP A 90 -1.54 3.67 -6.15
C ASP A 90 -0.20 4.41 -6.01
N PRO A 91 0.45 4.80 -7.12
CA PRO A 91 1.75 5.46 -7.06
C PRO A 91 1.71 6.82 -6.36
N ASN A 92 0.55 7.49 -6.32
CA ASN A 92 0.41 8.75 -5.57
C ASN A 92 0.39 8.51 -4.07
N LEU A 93 -0.29 7.44 -3.60
CA LEU A 93 -0.26 7.04 -2.20
C LEU A 93 1.12 6.54 -1.79
N ALA A 94 1.72 5.67 -2.59
CA ALA A 94 3.06 5.15 -2.36
C ALA A 94 4.09 6.30 -2.28
N SER A 95 4.01 7.29 -3.17
CA SER A 95 4.90 8.45 -3.17
C SER A 95 4.71 9.35 -1.95
N ALA A 96 3.48 9.53 -1.48
CA ALA A 96 3.20 10.30 -0.26
C ALA A 96 3.77 9.58 0.99
N ALA A 97 3.55 8.27 1.10
CA ALA A 97 4.11 7.45 2.18
C ALA A 97 5.65 7.44 2.16
N LEU A 98 6.26 7.41 0.96
CA LEU A 98 7.71 7.50 0.81
C LEU A 98 8.26 8.80 1.43
N VAL A 99 7.67 9.95 1.11
CA VAL A 99 8.14 11.23 1.67
C VAL A 99 7.89 11.33 3.17
N ASP A 100 6.82 10.76 3.69
CA ASP A 100 6.61 10.69 5.14
C ASP A 100 7.67 9.83 5.84
N ASN A 101 8.07 8.71 5.22
CA ASN A 101 9.19 7.88 5.72
C ASN A 101 10.52 8.64 5.65
N MET A 102 10.80 9.36 4.54
CA MET A 102 11.99 10.20 4.42
C MET A 102 12.09 11.21 5.57
N ARG A 103 10.99 11.90 5.90
CA ARG A 103 10.98 12.87 7.02
C ARG A 103 11.32 12.22 8.35
N ARG A 104 10.73 11.05 8.64
CA ARG A 104 10.97 10.32 9.88
C ARG A 104 12.42 9.87 9.98
N PHE A 105 12.93 9.22 8.96
CA PHE A 105 14.32 8.74 8.93
C PHE A 105 15.34 9.89 8.93
N ALA A 106 15.04 11.00 8.25
CA ALA A 106 15.89 12.18 8.30
C ALA A 106 15.97 12.77 9.71
N ALA A 107 14.85 12.76 10.47
CA ALA A 107 14.82 13.20 11.86
C ALA A 107 15.64 12.29 12.79
N GLU A 108 15.79 11.01 12.44
CA GLU A 108 16.65 10.04 13.12
C GLU A 108 18.13 10.13 12.66
N GLY A 109 18.45 11.02 11.73
CA GLY A 109 19.82 11.26 11.24
C GLY A 109 20.20 10.51 9.99
N LEU A 110 19.32 9.68 9.41
CA LEU A 110 19.59 9.00 8.14
C LEU A 110 19.63 9.99 6.98
N ARG A 111 20.44 9.66 5.95
CA ARG A 111 20.60 10.50 4.75
C ARG A 111 20.48 9.70 3.45
N TYR A 112 20.33 8.39 3.54
CA TYR A 112 20.23 7.50 2.39
C TYR A 112 19.21 6.40 2.67
N MET A 113 18.39 6.10 1.66
CA MET A 113 17.45 4.99 1.73
C MET A 113 17.32 4.30 0.38
N GLU A 114 17.18 2.99 0.41
CA GLU A 114 16.82 2.16 -0.73
C GLU A 114 15.37 1.71 -0.57
N VAL A 115 14.61 1.82 -1.65
CA VAL A 115 13.18 1.48 -1.65
C VAL A 115 12.92 0.46 -2.74
N PHE A 116 12.38 -0.67 -2.36
CA PHE A 116 11.90 -1.64 -3.32
C PHE A 116 10.66 -1.08 -4.04
N VAL A 117 10.78 -0.91 -5.35
CA VAL A 117 9.64 -0.76 -6.24
C VAL A 117 9.29 -2.17 -6.68
N ILE A 118 8.33 -2.78 -5.98
CA ILE A 118 7.83 -4.10 -6.38
C ILE A 118 7.18 -3.89 -7.73
N GLY A 119 7.77 -4.50 -8.75
CA GLY A 119 7.33 -4.41 -10.14
C GLY A 119 5.91 -4.91 -10.27
N PRO A 120 4.98 -4.02 -10.63
CA PRO A 120 3.70 -4.49 -10.52
C PRO A 120 2.69 -3.67 -11.23
N LYS A 121 1.64 -4.05 -11.08
CA LYS A 121 0.36 -3.58 -11.49
C LYS A 121 -0.01 -2.34 -10.68
N PHE A 122 0.56 -1.19 -11.01
CA PHE A 122 0.05 0.07 -10.50
C PHE A 122 -1.40 0.27 -10.95
N ILE A 123 -2.20 0.81 -10.08
CA ILE A 123 -3.58 1.23 -10.36
C ILE A 123 -3.76 2.67 -9.87
N ASP A 124 -4.60 3.43 -10.54
CA ASP A 124 -5.01 4.73 -10.05
C ASP A 124 -6.18 4.63 -9.06
N ILE A 125 -6.61 5.78 -8.55
CA ILE A 125 -7.75 5.86 -7.59
C ILE A 125 -9.09 5.39 -8.18
N TYR A 126 -9.16 5.19 -9.49
CA TYR A 126 -10.34 4.67 -10.20
C TYR A 126 -10.19 3.19 -10.54
N GLY A 127 -9.10 2.54 -10.10
CA GLY A 127 -8.80 1.13 -10.36
C GLY A 127 -8.28 0.87 -11.77
N GLN A 128 -7.94 1.93 -12.55
CA GLN A 128 -7.40 1.75 -13.88
C GLN A 128 -5.91 1.41 -13.82
N PRO A 129 -5.45 0.50 -14.67
CA PRO A 129 -4.03 0.19 -14.75
C PRO A 129 -3.21 1.44 -15.11
N VAL A 130 -2.12 1.64 -14.38
CA VAL A 130 -1.12 2.67 -14.68
C VAL A 130 0.14 1.97 -15.17
N ALA A 131 0.68 2.42 -16.31
CA ALA A 131 1.94 1.91 -16.83
C ALA A 131 3.06 2.04 -15.78
N VAL A 132 3.95 1.05 -15.70
CA VAL A 132 4.99 1.00 -14.67
C VAL A 132 5.90 2.23 -14.75
N GLU A 133 6.27 2.64 -15.96
CA GLU A 133 7.09 3.82 -16.26
C GLU A 133 6.42 5.09 -15.71
N ARG A 134 5.10 5.21 -15.89
CA ARG A 134 4.34 6.36 -15.36
C ARG A 134 4.27 6.31 -13.84
N GLY A 135 4.10 5.14 -13.24
CA GLY A 135 4.14 4.97 -11.79
C GLY A 135 5.48 5.38 -11.20
N VAL A 136 6.58 4.91 -11.79
CA VAL A 136 7.95 5.29 -11.39
C VAL A 136 8.20 6.79 -11.60
N GLN A 137 7.70 7.35 -12.69
CA GLN A 137 7.80 8.80 -12.94
C GLN A 137 7.10 9.61 -11.84
N ILE A 138 5.89 9.21 -11.42
CA ILE A 138 5.17 9.86 -10.30
C ILE A 138 6.01 9.85 -9.02
N LEU A 139 6.65 8.70 -8.71
CA LEU A 139 7.55 8.60 -7.55
C LEU A 139 8.74 9.56 -7.69
N ARG A 140 9.39 9.61 -8.86
CA ARG A 140 10.52 10.52 -9.13
C ARG A 140 10.09 11.99 -9.05
N GLU A 141 8.97 12.37 -9.67
CA GLU A 141 8.41 13.73 -9.60
C GLU A 141 8.14 14.15 -8.15
N ARG A 142 7.61 13.23 -7.34
CA ARG A 142 7.36 13.48 -5.91
C ARG A 142 8.64 13.73 -5.11
N LEU A 143 9.73 13.04 -5.43
CA LEU A 143 11.04 13.25 -4.80
C LEU A 143 11.64 14.63 -5.15
N MET A 144 11.24 15.23 -6.24
CA MET A 144 11.71 16.57 -6.66
C MET A 144 10.93 17.71 -6.01
N THR A 145 9.89 17.44 -5.25
CA THR A 145 9.12 18.49 -4.56
C THR A 145 9.90 19.12 -3.41
N PRO A 146 9.67 20.41 -3.08
CA PRO A 146 10.44 21.11 -2.04
C PRO A 146 10.42 20.43 -0.67
N ASP A 147 9.30 19.84 -0.29
CA ASP A 147 9.15 19.15 1.00
C ASP A 147 9.88 17.79 1.07
N ALA A 148 10.04 17.11 -0.06
CA ALA A 148 10.88 15.93 -0.16
C ALA A 148 12.37 16.31 -0.13
N GLN A 149 12.76 17.30 -0.91
CA GLN A 149 14.13 17.80 -0.98
C GLN A 149 14.60 18.36 0.37
N ALA A 150 13.72 19.01 1.13
CA ALA A 150 14.04 19.54 2.46
C ALA A 150 14.44 18.46 3.48
N THR A 151 14.16 17.18 3.22
CA THR A 151 14.61 16.06 4.08
C THR A 151 16.11 15.83 4.00
N GLY A 152 16.76 16.26 2.94
CA GLY A 152 18.18 15.97 2.67
C GLY A 152 18.48 14.49 2.42
N MET A 153 17.46 13.68 2.16
CA MET A 153 17.58 12.24 1.92
C MET A 153 17.91 11.95 0.45
N THR A 154 18.85 11.04 0.23
CA THR A 154 19.04 10.39 -1.07
C THR A 154 18.25 9.11 -1.12
N VAL A 155 17.40 8.96 -2.15
CA VAL A 155 16.59 7.76 -2.36
C VAL A 155 17.06 7.04 -3.62
N ARG A 156 17.17 5.70 -3.55
CA ARG A 156 17.38 4.81 -4.69
C ARG A 156 16.26 3.81 -4.78
N PHE A 157 15.77 3.59 -5.98
CA PHE A 157 14.78 2.56 -6.24
C PHE A 157 15.47 1.25 -6.64
N LEU A 158 15.02 0.16 -6.03
CA LEU A 158 15.46 -1.19 -6.34
C LEU A 158 14.32 -1.92 -7.04
N ALA A 159 14.58 -2.43 -8.23
CA ALA A 159 13.67 -3.36 -8.88
C ALA A 159 13.74 -4.72 -8.18
N THR A 160 12.59 -5.31 -7.88
CA THR A 160 12.52 -6.60 -7.20
C THR A 160 11.91 -7.63 -8.13
N VAL A 161 12.58 -8.77 -8.26
CA VAL A 161 12.06 -9.95 -8.95
C VAL A 161 11.88 -11.09 -7.96
N VAL A 162 10.67 -11.65 -7.94
CA VAL A 162 10.37 -12.82 -7.11
C VAL A 162 10.80 -14.07 -7.86
N ARG A 163 11.98 -14.59 -7.56
CA ARG A 163 12.62 -15.71 -8.30
C ARG A 163 11.80 -17.01 -8.40
N HIS A 164 10.83 -17.19 -7.53
CA HIS A 164 9.93 -18.36 -7.52
C HIS A 164 8.61 -18.09 -8.26
N HIS A 165 8.41 -16.89 -8.79
CA HIS A 165 7.20 -16.57 -9.53
C HIS A 165 7.28 -17.19 -10.94
N PRO A 166 6.20 -17.74 -11.47
CA PRO A 166 6.20 -18.30 -12.84
C PRO A 166 6.67 -17.31 -13.92
N ASP A 167 6.40 -16.00 -13.69
CA ASP A 167 6.77 -14.91 -14.62
C ASP A 167 8.12 -14.26 -14.28
N ALA A 168 9.01 -14.91 -13.52
CA ALA A 168 10.25 -14.30 -13.05
C ALA A 168 11.10 -13.77 -14.21
N GLU A 169 11.22 -14.51 -15.32
CA GLU A 169 11.96 -14.12 -16.51
C GLU A 169 11.42 -12.81 -17.09
N SER A 170 10.11 -12.70 -17.31
CA SER A 170 9.50 -11.49 -17.82
C SER A 170 9.56 -10.32 -16.82
N GLN A 171 9.65 -10.60 -15.52
CA GLN A 171 9.89 -9.55 -14.50
C GLN A 171 11.32 -9.01 -14.59
N ILE A 172 12.31 -9.87 -14.89
CA ILE A 172 13.70 -9.46 -15.10
C ILE A 172 13.78 -8.55 -16.33
N GLU A 173 13.24 -8.97 -17.47
CA GLU A 173 13.22 -8.18 -18.70
C GLU A 173 12.66 -6.77 -18.45
N ARG A 174 11.47 -6.70 -17.85
CA ARG A 174 10.85 -5.41 -17.50
C ARG A 174 11.67 -4.57 -16.52
N ALA A 175 12.41 -5.20 -15.61
CA ALA A 175 13.26 -4.47 -14.66
C ALA A 175 14.45 -3.76 -15.35
N TYR A 176 14.89 -4.27 -16.50
CA TYR A 176 15.95 -3.64 -17.30
C TYR A 176 15.44 -2.48 -18.19
N GLU A 177 14.14 -2.37 -18.40
CA GLU A 177 13.50 -1.30 -19.17
C GLU A 177 13.19 -0.04 -18.32
N LEU A 178 13.28 -0.13 -17.00
CA LEU A 178 12.97 0.93 -16.03
C LEU A 178 14.19 1.78 -15.65
#